data_6ad82267cc39f99365fb88fb6fdd7e9b
#
_entry.id   6ad82267cc39f99365fb88fb6fdd7e9b
#
_cell.length_a   1.000
_cell.length_b   1.000
_cell.length_c   1.000
_cell.angle_alpha   90.00
_cell.angle_beta   90.00
_cell.angle_gamma   90.00
#
_symmetry.space_group_name_H-M   'P 1'
#
loop_
_entity.id
_entity.type
_entity.pdbx_description
1 polymer ?
#
loop_
_entity_poly.entity_id
_entity_poly.type
_entity_poly.pdbx_seq_one_letter_code
_entity_poly.pdbx_strand_id
1 'polypeptide(L)'
;MENCEIHRELLHLPPYVFPAAMLVFGYPTEQQKSRAAVKRAPLENIVSENGYPDMDDDYLKALFAWKAGAKSYEDWMKAFCERKYNSGFAREMSRSVREYLRDFSGESEKP
;
A
#
# COMPACT_ATOMS: atom_id res chain seq x y z
N MET A 1 -3.44 -4.93 7.07
CA MET A 1 -3.18 -6.37 6.99
C MET A 1 -4.47 -7.09 6.65
N GLU A 2 -4.46 -7.91 5.62
CA GLU A 2 -5.60 -8.75 5.22
C GLU A 2 -5.87 -9.83 6.24
N ASN A 3 -7.06 -10.44 6.22
CA ASN A 3 -7.49 -11.48 7.15
C ASN A 3 -7.37 -11.04 8.62
N CYS A 4 -8.03 -9.95 8.95
CA CYS A 4 -7.92 -9.32 10.28
C CYS A 4 -8.25 -10.26 11.45
N GLU A 5 -9.18 -11.18 11.27
CA GLU A 5 -9.58 -12.15 12.27
C GLU A 5 -8.42 -13.07 12.67
N ILE A 6 -7.68 -13.57 11.66
CA ILE A 6 -6.51 -14.43 11.89
C ILE A 6 -5.43 -13.68 12.66
N HIS A 7 -5.18 -12.41 12.32
CA HIS A 7 -4.17 -11.61 13.02
C HIS A 7 -4.61 -11.26 14.44
N ARG A 8 -5.89 -10.96 14.65
CA ARG A 8 -6.44 -10.71 16.00
C ARG A 8 -6.23 -11.92 16.90
N GLU A 9 -6.55 -13.11 16.41
CA GLU A 9 -6.39 -14.36 17.15
C GLU A 9 -4.90 -14.68 17.40
N LEU A 10 -4.09 -14.70 16.34
CA LEU A 10 -2.68 -15.09 16.42
C LEU A 10 -1.85 -14.17 17.33
N LEU A 11 -2.13 -12.88 17.31
CA LEU A 11 -1.39 -11.86 18.08
C LEU A 11 -2.10 -11.46 19.38
N HIS A 12 -3.24 -12.08 19.69
CA HIS A 12 -4.07 -11.76 20.87
C HIS A 12 -4.36 -10.25 20.98
N LEU A 13 -4.74 -9.62 19.85
CA LEU A 13 -4.96 -8.18 19.78
C LEU A 13 -6.20 -7.77 20.55
N PRO A 14 -6.10 -6.86 21.51
CA PRO A 14 -7.26 -6.30 22.20
C PRO A 14 -8.05 -5.35 21.27
N PRO A 15 -9.28 -4.94 21.68
CA PRO A 15 -10.03 -3.88 20.99
C PRO A 15 -9.17 -2.61 20.82
N TYR A 16 -9.43 -1.84 19.79
CA TYR A 16 -8.73 -0.59 19.45
C TYR A 16 -7.24 -0.76 19.07
N VAL A 17 -6.79 -1.99 18.81
CA VAL A 17 -5.44 -2.30 18.35
C VAL A 17 -5.48 -3.04 17.02
N PHE A 18 -4.70 -2.60 16.06
CA PHE A 18 -4.51 -3.30 14.79
C PHE A 18 -3.05 -3.24 14.31
N PRO A 19 -2.57 -4.26 13.61
CA PRO A 19 -1.21 -4.27 13.06
C PRO A 19 -1.16 -3.40 11.81
N ALA A 20 -0.41 -2.31 11.86
CA ALA A 20 -0.27 -1.38 10.74
C ALA A 20 0.71 -1.92 9.67
N ALA A 21 1.79 -2.55 10.09
CA ALA A 21 2.82 -3.11 9.22
C ALA A 21 3.48 -4.34 9.85
N MET A 22 4.01 -5.21 8.99
CA MET A 22 4.85 -6.34 9.40
C MET A 22 6.23 -6.20 8.78
N LEU A 23 7.27 -6.27 9.60
CA LEU A 23 8.64 -6.34 9.15
C LEU A 23 9.14 -7.77 9.33
N VAL A 24 9.64 -8.35 8.24
CA VAL A 24 10.23 -9.69 8.24
C VAL A 24 11.74 -9.57 8.04
N PHE A 25 12.49 -10.11 8.98
CA PHE A 25 13.95 -10.12 8.95
C PHE A 25 14.44 -11.52 8.63
N GLY A 26 15.55 -11.61 7.89
CA GLY A 26 16.15 -12.87 7.54
C GLY A 26 17.45 -12.70 6.76
N TYR A 27 18.12 -13.80 6.52
CA TYR A 27 19.30 -13.81 5.65
C TYR A 27 18.86 -13.89 4.18
N PRO A 28 19.40 -13.03 3.28
CA PRO A 28 19.05 -13.08 1.88
C PRO A 28 19.58 -14.35 1.21
N THR A 29 18.79 -14.94 0.33
CA THR A 29 19.25 -16.01 -0.56
C THR A 29 20.29 -15.49 -1.56
N GLU A 30 21.07 -16.39 -2.18
CA GLU A 30 22.03 -16.01 -3.23
C GLU A 30 21.35 -15.32 -4.41
N GLN A 31 20.15 -15.79 -4.78
CA GLN A 31 19.34 -15.13 -5.81
C GLN A 31 18.99 -13.69 -5.41
N GLN A 32 18.67 -13.43 -4.15
CA GLN A 32 18.35 -12.08 -3.71
C GLN A 32 19.57 -11.17 -3.64
N LYS A 33 20.74 -11.70 -3.28
CA LYS A 33 22.02 -10.97 -3.27
C LYS A 33 22.45 -10.53 -4.67
N SER A 34 22.21 -11.39 -5.68
CA SER A 34 22.56 -11.12 -7.09
C SER A 34 21.50 -10.24 -7.81
N ARG A 35 20.36 -9.98 -7.21
CA ARG A 35 19.29 -9.22 -7.83
C ARG A 35 19.66 -7.75 -7.97
N ALA A 36 19.41 -7.18 -9.15
CA ALA A 36 19.54 -5.74 -9.36
C ALA A 36 18.65 -4.94 -8.41
N ALA A 37 19.14 -3.82 -7.92
CA ALA A 37 18.37 -2.93 -7.08
C ALA A 37 17.09 -2.45 -7.76
N VAL A 38 15.97 -2.50 -7.06
CA VAL A 38 14.70 -1.99 -7.58
C VAL A 38 14.78 -0.47 -7.68
N LYS A 39 14.46 0.07 -8.85
CA LYS A 39 14.35 1.52 -9.05
C LYS A 39 13.38 2.12 -8.03
N ARG A 40 13.75 3.22 -7.44
CA ARG A 40 12.93 4.02 -6.53
C ARG A 40 12.39 5.25 -7.25
N ALA A 41 11.34 5.83 -6.71
CA ALA A 41 10.89 7.14 -7.16
C ALA A 41 12.00 8.18 -6.94
N PRO A 42 12.17 9.16 -7.82
CA PRO A 42 13.03 10.30 -7.59
C PRO A 42 12.65 11.00 -6.28
N LEU A 43 13.65 11.54 -5.58
CA LEU A 43 13.45 12.13 -4.24
C LEU A 43 12.48 13.32 -4.28
N GLU A 44 12.58 14.13 -5.30
CA GLU A 44 11.70 15.27 -5.58
C GLU A 44 10.23 14.89 -5.72
N ASN A 45 9.95 13.62 -6.00
CA ASN A 45 8.58 13.10 -6.15
C ASN A 45 7.96 12.66 -4.82
N ILE A 46 8.73 12.59 -3.74
CA ILE A 46 8.27 12.10 -2.43
C ILE A 46 8.60 13.04 -1.29
N VAL A 47 9.41 14.05 -1.54
CA VAL A 47 9.79 15.06 -0.55
C VAL A 47 9.45 16.44 -1.08
N SER A 48 8.65 17.19 -0.34
CA SER A 48 8.31 18.56 -0.61
C SER A 48 8.79 19.44 0.53
N GLU A 49 9.41 20.59 0.23
CA GLU A 49 9.89 21.54 1.21
C GLU A 49 8.91 22.71 1.34
N ASN A 50 8.52 23.04 2.58
CA ASN A 50 7.67 24.19 2.93
C ASN A 50 6.28 24.25 2.28
N GLY A 51 5.84 23.23 1.54
CA GLY A 51 4.52 23.21 0.91
C GLY A 51 4.25 21.92 0.18
N TYR A 52 3.00 21.70 -0.18
CA TYR A 52 2.57 20.57 -1.00
C TYR A 52 2.50 21.01 -2.47
N PRO A 53 3.04 20.25 -3.43
CA PRO A 53 2.97 20.62 -4.83
C PRO A 53 1.54 20.54 -5.34
N ASP A 54 1.19 21.40 -6.28
CA ASP A 54 -0.04 21.23 -7.06
C ASP A 54 0.14 20.03 -8.00
N MET A 55 -0.70 19.01 -7.82
CA MET A 55 -0.60 17.73 -8.52
C MET A 55 -1.61 17.68 -9.68
N ASP A 56 -1.38 18.47 -10.70
CA ASP A 56 -2.14 18.36 -11.95
C ASP A 56 -1.78 17.08 -12.75
N ASP A 57 -2.51 16.85 -13.83
CA ASP A 57 -2.31 15.67 -14.67
C ASP A 57 -0.91 15.57 -15.28
N ASP A 58 -0.32 16.71 -15.67
CA ASP A 58 1.01 16.73 -16.27
C ASP A 58 2.10 16.44 -15.23
N TYR A 59 1.94 16.97 -14.02
CA TYR A 59 2.79 16.62 -12.88
C TYR A 59 2.72 15.11 -12.59
N LEU A 60 1.51 14.53 -12.52
CA LEU A 60 1.34 13.10 -12.25
C LEU A 60 1.93 12.22 -13.36
N LYS A 61 1.81 12.60 -14.62
CA LYS A 61 2.45 11.89 -15.72
C LYS A 61 3.98 11.90 -15.60
N ALA A 62 4.56 13.05 -15.30
CA ALA A 62 6.00 13.18 -15.07
C ALA A 62 6.47 12.36 -13.86
N LEU A 63 5.72 12.42 -12.76
CA LEU A 63 5.96 11.68 -11.53
C LEU A 63 6.06 10.17 -11.77
N PHE A 64 5.22 9.59 -12.62
CA PHE A 64 5.17 8.16 -12.87
C PHE A 64 5.92 7.70 -14.14
N ALA A 65 6.51 8.60 -14.92
CA ALA A 65 7.21 8.27 -16.16
C ALA A 65 8.29 7.19 -15.97
N TRP A 66 9.05 7.26 -14.88
CA TRP A 66 10.07 6.26 -14.54
C TRP A 66 9.51 4.85 -14.33
N LYS A 67 8.22 4.76 -13.96
CA LYS A 67 7.51 3.50 -13.69
C LYS A 67 6.82 2.96 -14.93
N ALA A 68 6.26 3.83 -15.76
CA ALA A 68 5.58 3.46 -17.00
C ALA A 68 6.55 2.86 -18.03
N GLY A 69 7.80 3.33 -18.06
CA GLY A 69 8.82 2.85 -19.00
C GLY A 69 8.43 3.14 -20.45
N ALA A 70 8.32 2.10 -21.27
CA ALA A 70 7.95 2.21 -22.69
C ALA A 70 6.43 2.24 -22.94
N LYS A 71 5.59 2.10 -21.91
CA LYS A 71 4.12 2.14 -22.05
C LYS A 71 3.65 3.59 -22.02
N SER A 72 2.48 3.85 -22.63
CA SER A 72 1.78 5.10 -22.39
C SER A 72 1.40 5.22 -20.90
N TYR A 73 1.25 6.44 -20.41
CA TYR A 73 0.82 6.67 -19.03
C TYR A 73 -0.55 6.04 -18.78
N GLU A 74 -1.47 6.20 -19.72
CA GLU A 74 -2.84 5.70 -19.65
C GLU A 74 -2.87 4.17 -19.56
N ASP A 75 -2.14 3.46 -20.42
CA ASP A 75 -2.05 2.00 -20.40
C ASP A 75 -1.40 1.48 -19.13
N TRP A 76 -0.35 2.17 -18.68
CA TRP A 76 0.30 1.81 -17.43
C TRP A 76 -0.62 2.02 -16.23
N MET A 77 -1.34 3.16 -16.17
CA MET A 77 -2.27 3.48 -15.10
C MET A 77 -3.43 2.49 -15.04
N LYS A 78 -4.01 2.15 -16.20
CA LYS A 78 -5.06 1.12 -16.30
C LYS A 78 -4.59 -0.21 -15.72
N ALA A 79 -3.45 -0.71 -16.16
CA ALA A 79 -2.88 -1.97 -15.67
C ALA A 79 -2.53 -1.90 -14.17
N PHE A 80 -2.07 -0.74 -13.68
CA PHE A 80 -1.79 -0.50 -12.27
C PHE A 80 -3.07 -0.56 -11.43
N CYS A 81 -4.14 0.11 -11.86
CA CYS A 81 -5.43 0.11 -11.18
C CYS A 81 -6.05 -1.30 -11.14
N GLU A 82 -6.02 -2.03 -12.24
CA GLU A 82 -6.52 -3.40 -12.29
C GLU A 82 -5.77 -4.31 -11.30
N ARG A 83 -4.46 -4.21 -11.26
CA ARG A 83 -3.62 -5.05 -10.38
C ARG A 83 -3.72 -4.66 -8.90
N LYS A 84 -3.87 -3.37 -8.59
CA LYS A 84 -3.81 -2.87 -7.21
C LYS A 84 -5.18 -2.64 -6.60
N TYR A 85 -6.06 -1.89 -7.25
CA TYR A 85 -7.35 -1.50 -6.69
C TYR A 85 -8.46 -2.53 -6.96
N ASN A 86 -8.45 -3.17 -8.12
CA ASN A 86 -9.49 -4.13 -8.52
C ASN A 86 -9.15 -5.57 -8.14
N SER A 87 -8.03 -5.80 -7.48
CA SER A 87 -7.58 -7.14 -7.09
C SER A 87 -8.38 -7.71 -5.91
N GLY A 88 -8.39 -9.03 -5.79
CA GLY A 88 -8.94 -9.72 -4.61
C GLY A 88 -8.25 -9.27 -3.31
N PHE A 89 -6.92 -9.07 -3.36
CA PHE A 89 -6.14 -8.53 -2.26
C PHE A 89 -6.64 -7.15 -1.79
N ALA A 90 -6.89 -6.22 -2.72
CA ALA A 90 -7.35 -4.88 -2.35
C ALA A 90 -8.74 -4.90 -1.70
N ARG A 91 -9.63 -5.76 -2.19
CA ARG A 91 -10.97 -5.96 -1.60
C ARG A 91 -10.89 -6.50 -0.18
N GLU A 92 -10.08 -7.56 0.03
CA GLU A 92 -9.89 -8.15 1.35
C GLU A 92 -9.20 -7.16 2.31
N MET A 93 -8.17 -6.44 1.86
CA MET A 93 -7.52 -5.42 2.66
C MET A 93 -8.51 -4.32 3.09
N SER A 94 -9.35 -3.86 2.18
CA SER A 94 -10.36 -2.84 2.48
C SER A 94 -11.40 -3.35 3.48
N ARG A 95 -11.81 -4.63 3.36
CA ARG A 95 -12.70 -5.28 4.33
C ARG A 95 -12.03 -5.35 5.71
N SER A 96 -10.81 -5.87 5.78
CA SER A 96 -10.08 -6.02 7.04
C SER A 96 -9.84 -4.68 7.73
N VAL A 97 -9.46 -3.65 6.99
CA VAL A 97 -9.27 -2.29 7.56
C VAL A 97 -10.59 -1.75 8.10
N ARG A 98 -11.69 -1.91 7.37
CA ARG A 98 -13.02 -1.49 7.84
C ARG A 98 -13.41 -2.21 9.14
N GLU A 99 -13.13 -3.49 9.23
CA GLU A 99 -13.41 -4.29 10.42
C GLU A 99 -12.58 -3.82 11.62
N TYR A 100 -11.31 -3.49 11.44
CA TYR A 100 -10.51 -2.89 12.51
C TYR A 100 -11.02 -1.51 12.93
N LEU A 101 -11.43 -0.67 11.97
CA LEU A 101 -11.93 0.67 12.26
C LEU A 101 -13.30 0.68 12.96
N ARG A 102 -14.04 -0.42 12.89
CA ARG A 102 -15.34 -0.54 13.58
C ARG A 102 -15.20 -0.33 15.10
N ASP A 103 -14.12 -0.80 15.70
CA ASP A 103 -13.84 -0.61 17.12
C ASP A 103 -13.79 0.89 17.50
N PHE A 104 -13.39 1.75 16.57
CA PHE A 104 -13.23 3.20 16.77
C PHE A 104 -14.49 4.01 16.38
N SER A 105 -15.43 3.43 15.66
CA SER A 105 -16.64 4.14 15.20
C SER A 105 -17.76 4.18 16.22
N GLY A 106 -17.62 3.49 17.37
CA GLY A 106 -18.66 3.35 18.37
C GLY A 106 -19.85 2.46 17.94
N GLU A 107 -19.75 1.80 16.77
CA GLU A 107 -20.78 0.89 16.27
C GLU A 107 -20.73 -0.49 16.95
N SER A 108 -19.73 -0.73 17.80
CA SER A 108 -19.52 -2.01 18.49
C SER A 108 -20.42 -2.19 19.73
N GLU A 109 -21.17 -1.17 20.14
CA GLU A 109 -22.07 -1.23 21.29
C GLU A 109 -23.52 -0.94 20.88
N LYS A 110 -24.14 -1.86 20.13
CA LYS A 110 -25.60 -2.04 20.23
C LYS A 110 -25.86 -3.52 20.48
N PRO A 111 -26.45 -3.84 21.65
CA PRO A 111 -26.87 -5.21 21.98
C PRO A 111 -27.96 -5.71 21.03
#